data_d6b5c008b7265a96e2f71c155c2525db
#
_entry.id   d6b5c008b7265a96e2f71c155c2525db
#
_cell.length_a   1.000
_cell.length_b   1.000
_cell.length_c   1.000
_cell.angle_alpha   90.00
_cell.angle_beta   90.00
_cell.angle_gamma   90.00
#
_symmetry.space_group_name_H-M   'P 1'
#
loop_
_entity.id
_entity.type
_entity.pdbx_description
1 polymer ?
#
loop_
_entity_poly.entity_id
_entity_poly.type
_entity_poly.pdbx_seq_one_letter_code
_entity_poly.pdbx_strand_id
1 'polypeptide(L)'
;RAPWLPVTLLCAGCWADVEPEPQLERGLEPEAPWQASQPWEQALGRFRDYLRWVQTMSDQVQEEVLNTQVTQELTVLMEETMKEVKAYREELEEQLGPMASETQARVAKELQAAQARLGSDMEDVRNRLAQYRGELQAMLGQSTEELRGRLASHLRKLRKRLLRDADDLQKRLAVYRAGVREGAERSVSTFRERLWPLVEQXLA
;
A
#
# COMPACT_ATOMS: atom_id res chain seq x y z
N ARG A 1 15.07 20.61 -5.31
CA ARG A 1 15.65 20.39 -4.16
C ARG A 1 14.96 21.05 -3.00
N ALA A 2 14.81 22.19 -3.08
CA ALA A 2 14.22 22.86 -1.98
C ALA A 2 12.74 22.56 -1.73
N PRO A 3 11.96 22.15 -2.71
CA PRO A 3 10.52 21.95 -2.42
C PRO A 3 10.24 20.92 -1.35
N TRP A 4 11.20 20.11 -1.08
CA TRP A 4 11.01 19.11 -0.03
C TRP A 4 10.77 19.69 1.32
N LEU A 5 11.66 20.58 1.72
CA LEU A 5 11.57 21.14 3.05
C LEU A 5 10.25 21.85 3.28
N PRO A 6 9.83 22.72 2.40
CA PRO A 6 8.52 23.33 2.61
C PRO A 6 7.39 22.33 2.61
N VAL A 7 7.50 21.32 1.78
CA VAL A 7 6.45 20.32 1.75
C VAL A 7 6.40 19.56 3.06
N THR A 8 7.56 19.18 3.56
CA THR A 8 7.60 18.44 4.80
C THR A 8 7.06 19.28 5.96
N LEU A 9 7.48 20.53 6.00
CA LEU A 9 7.04 21.39 7.07
C LEU A 9 5.56 21.71 6.97
N LEU A 10 5.10 21.94 5.75
CA LEU A 10 3.70 22.20 5.56
C LEU A 10 2.85 21.00 5.95
N CYS A 11 3.36 19.82 5.65
CA CYS A 11 2.61 18.64 6.02
C CYS A 11 2.45 18.56 7.53
N ALA A 12 3.49 18.88 8.25
CA ALA A 12 3.38 18.81 9.70
C ALA A 12 2.34 19.79 10.21
N GLY A 13 2.28 20.96 9.60
CA GLY A 13 1.31 21.94 10.04
C GLY A 13 -0.07 21.71 9.45
N CYS A 14 -0.12 21.35 8.18
CA CYS A 14 -1.41 21.20 7.53
C CYS A 14 -2.13 19.94 7.98
N TRP A 15 -1.38 18.91 8.27
CA TRP A 15 -2.01 17.67 8.66
C TRP A 15 -2.76 17.79 9.97
N ALA A 16 -2.35 18.71 10.80
CA ALA A 16 -3.08 18.92 12.04
C ALA A 16 -4.48 19.45 11.80
N ASP A 17 -4.65 20.19 10.71
CA ASP A 17 -5.95 20.77 10.42
C ASP A 17 -6.79 19.94 9.49
N VAL A 18 -6.17 18.99 8.80
CA VAL A 18 -6.89 18.13 7.87
C VAL A 18 -7.50 17.00 8.66
N GLU A 19 -8.82 16.94 8.67
CA GLU A 19 -9.49 15.86 9.36
C GLU A 19 -9.23 14.55 8.66
N PRO A 20 -8.78 13.55 9.38
CA PRO A 20 -8.59 12.24 8.76
C PRO A 20 -9.93 11.68 8.32
N GLU A 21 -9.89 10.92 7.29
CA GLU A 21 -11.10 10.29 6.80
C GLU A 21 -11.57 9.27 7.83
N PRO A 22 -12.78 9.42 8.33
CA PRO A 22 -13.22 8.53 9.40
C PRO A 22 -13.24 7.06 9.01
N GLN A 23 -13.52 6.80 7.75
CA GLN A 23 -13.61 5.41 7.33
C GLN A 23 -12.28 4.70 7.42
N LEU A 24 -11.22 5.39 7.06
CA LEU A 24 -9.89 4.78 7.13
C LEU A 24 -9.49 4.51 8.56
N GLU A 25 -9.80 5.46 9.42
CA GLU A 25 -9.43 5.27 10.82
C GLU A 25 -10.19 4.13 11.44
N ARG A 26 -11.45 3.98 11.05
CA ARG A 26 -12.22 2.88 11.61
C ARG A 26 -11.73 1.54 11.11
N GLY A 27 -11.33 1.50 9.84
CA GLY A 27 -10.78 0.27 9.31
C GLY A 27 -9.48 -0.13 9.94
N LEU A 28 -8.83 0.81 10.58
CA LEU A 28 -7.56 0.57 11.24
C LEU A 28 -7.71 0.57 12.74
N GLU A 29 -8.82 0.11 13.24
CA GLU A 29 -9.00 0.04 14.68
C GLU A 29 -7.85 -0.69 15.33
N PRO A 30 -7.37 -0.17 16.44
CA PRO A 30 -6.25 -0.81 17.10
C PRO A 30 -6.66 -2.20 17.57
N GLU A 31 -6.02 -3.15 17.00
CA GLU A 31 -6.23 -4.51 17.40
C GLU A 31 -5.13 -4.89 18.35
N ALA A 32 -4.97 -6.18 18.55
CA ALA A 32 -3.92 -6.62 19.43
C ALA A 32 -2.57 -6.06 18.97
N PRO A 33 -1.66 -5.81 19.91
CA PRO A 33 -0.35 -5.27 19.53
C PRO A 33 0.37 -6.09 18.47
N TRP A 34 0.12 -7.39 18.45
CA TRP A 34 0.76 -8.25 17.46
C TRP A 34 0.17 -8.03 16.06
N GLN A 35 -0.92 -7.28 15.97
CA GLN A 35 -1.51 -6.92 14.69
C GLN A 35 -1.14 -5.51 14.26
N ALA A 36 -0.06 -4.98 14.82
CA ALA A 36 0.40 -3.67 14.43
C ALA A 36 0.60 -3.63 12.92
N SER A 37 0.46 -2.45 12.35
CA SER A 37 0.51 -2.32 10.91
C SER A 37 1.88 -2.75 10.39
N GLN A 38 1.84 -3.45 9.29
CA GLN A 38 3.05 -3.94 8.65
C GLN A 38 3.78 -2.81 7.95
N PRO A 39 5.08 -2.99 7.70
CA PRO A 39 5.83 -1.95 6.98
C PRO A 39 5.21 -1.56 5.65
N TRP A 40 4.61 -2.50 4.94
CA TRP A 40 4.00 -2.15 3.67
C TRP A 40 2.78 -1.26 3.87
N GLU A 41 2.04 -1.46 4.96
CA GLU A 41 0.90 -0.62 5.25
C GLU A 41 1.35 0.78 5.62
N GLN A 42 2.47 0.89 6.32
CA GLN A 42 3.01 2.19 6.65
C GLN A 42 3.48 2.92 5.39
N ALA A 43 4.15 2.20 4.50
CA ALA A 43 4.58 2.80 3.24
C ALA A 43 3.39 3.25 2.40
N LEU A 44 2.36 2.40 2.33
CA LEU A 44 1.14 2.78 1.62
C LEU A 44 0.51 4.01 2.24
N GLY A 45 0.54 4.09 3.56
CA GLY A 45 0.01 5.26 4.25
C GLY A 45 0.74 6.53 3.85
N ARG A 46 2.06 6.45 3.70
CA ARG A 46 2.79 7.61 3.24
C ARG A 46 2.41 8.02 1.82
N PHE A 47 2.21 7.03 0.95
CA PHE A 47 1.75 7.34 -0.40
C PHE A 47 0.37 7.99 -0.38
N ARG A 48 -0.53 7.42 0.40
CA ARG A 48 -1.88 7.96 0.51
C ARG A 48 -1.89 9.36 1.09
N ASP A 49 -1.07 9.60 2.11
CA ASP A 49 -1.00 10.92 2.72
C ASP A 49 -0.43 11.94 1.75
N TYR A 50 0.58 11.55 1.01
CA TYR A 50 1.15 12.46 0.02
C TYR A 50 0.13 12.79 -1.05
N LEU A 51 -0.62 11.78 -1.49
CA LEU A 51 -1.67 12.01 -2.48
C LEU A 51 -2.74 12.95 -1.94
N ARG A 52 -3.12 12.76 -0.69
CA ARG A 52 -4.10 13.65 -0.08
C ARG A 52 -3.56 15.08 -0.03
N TRP A 53 -2.29 15.23 0.29
CA TRP A 53 -1.70 16.55 0.30
C TRP A 53 -1.78 17.19 -1.08
N VAL A 54 -1.45 16.43 -2.11
CA VAL A 54 -1.54 16.94 -3.47
C VAL A 54 -2.97 17.36 -3.79
N GLN A 55 -3.94 16.54 -3.41
CA GLN A 55 -5.34 16.87 -3.67
C GLN A 55 -5.78 18.11 -2.91
N THR A 56 -5.38 18.21 -1.66
CA THR A 56 -5.78 19.35 -0.84
C THR A 56 -5.21 20.65 -1.40
N MET A 57 -3.99 20.61 -1.88
CA MET A 57 -3.31 21.80 -2.35
C MET A 57 -3.58 22.11 -3.82
N SER A 58 -4.30 21.23 -4.50
CA SER A 58 -4.46 21.38 -5.95
C SER A 58 -5.22 22.66 -6.34
N ASP A 59 -6.05 23.18 -5.46
CA ASP A 59 -6.78 24.41 -5.74
C ASP A 59 -5.97 25.66 -5.46
N GLN A 60 -4.97 25.53 -4.61
CA GLN A 60 -4.15 26.69 -4.21
C GLN A 60 -2.75 26.65 -4.80
N VAL A 61 -2.40 25.52 -5.34
CA VAL A 61 -1.02 25.27 -5.67
C VAL A 61 -0.65 25.94 -6.96
N GLN A 62 0.49 26.56 -6.97
CA GLN A 62 1.14 27.01 -8.17
C GLN A 62 1.52 25.81 -9.00
N GLU A 63 1.62 26.05 -10.29
CA GLU A 63 2.01 24.99 -11.21
C GLU A 63 3.33 24.35 -10.82
N GLU A 64 4.14 25.09 -10.10
CA GLU A 64 5.44 24.61 -9.70
C GLU A 64 5.37 23.42 -8.76
N VAL A 65 4.30 23.33 -7.96
CA VAL A 65 4.19 22.22 -7.02
C VAL A 65 3.87 20.93 -7.75
N LEU A 66 3.16 21.02 -8.86
CA LEU A 66 2.88 19.85 -9.67
C LEU A 66 3.96 19.67 -10.73
N ASN A 67 5.19 19.87 -10.34
CA ASN A 67 6.30 19.69 -11.25
C ASN A 67 6.79 18.25 -11.22
N THR A 68 7.93 18.05 -11.84
CA THR A 68 8.52 16.71 -11.93
C THR A 68 8.73 16.09 -10.55
N GLN A 69 8.97 16.91 -9.55
CA GLN A 69 9.28 16.40 -8.23
C GLN A 69 8.11 15.66 -7.60
N VAL A 70 6.88 16.11 -7.84
CA VAL A 70 5.72 15.42 -7.29
C VAL A 70 5.65 14.00 -7.85
N THR A 71 5.82 13.85 -9.14
CA THR A 71 5.77 12.51 -9.72
C THR A 71 6.94 11.67 -9.27
N GLN A 72 8.09 12.27 -9.07
CA GLN A 72 9.25 11.53 -8.55
C GLN A 72 9.00 11.06 -7.12
N GLU A 73 8.39 11.90 -6.30
CA GLU A 73 8.09 11.51 -4.94
C GLU A 73 7.09 10.37 -4.91
N LEU A 74 6.07 10.47 -5.73
CA LEU A 74 5.09 9.39 -5.81
C LEU A 74 5.74 8.10 -6.29
N THR A 75 6.67 8.20 -7.22
CA THR A 75 7.38 7.02 -7.68
C THR A 75 8.15 6.35 -6.55
N VAL A 76 8.85 7.16 -5.75
CA VAL A 76 9.63 6.61 -4.64
C VAL A 76 8.70 5.94 -3.63
N LEU A 77 7.60 6.59 -3.28
CA LEU A 77 6.67 6.03 -2.31
C LEU A 77 6.01 4.77 -2.84
N MET A 78 5.70 4.76 -4.14
CA MET A 78 5.12 3.58 -4.77
C MET A 78 6.10 2.41 -4.72
N GLU A 79 7.34 2.68 -5.11
CA GLU A 79 8.33 1.60 -5.13
C GLU A 79 8.61 1.08 -3.74
N GLU A 80 8.62 1.97 -2.76
CA GLU A 80 8.81 1.54 -1.38
C GLU A 80 7.67 0.66 -0.91
N THR A 81 6.43 1.04 -1.24
CA THR A 81 5.27 0.25 -0.88
C THR A 81 5.34 -1.14 -1.48
N MET A 82 5.61 -1.19 -2.79
CA MET A 82 5.61 -2.49 -3.48
C MET A 82 6.76 -3.36 -3.02
N LYS A 83 7.88 -2.74 -2.68
CA LYS A 83 9.01 -3.49 -2.13
C LYS A 83 8.64 -4.13 -0.80
N GLU A 84 7.95 -3.39 0.05
CA GLU A 84 7.58 -3.92 1.35
C GLU A 84 6.49 -4.98 1.24
N VAL A 85 5.56 -4.82 0.30
CA VAL A 85 4.56 -5.85 0.08
C VAL A 85 5.23 -7.15 -0.37
N LYS A 86 6.15 -7.03 -1.31
CA LYS A 86 6.84 -8.21 -1.81
C LYS A 86 7.64 -8.89 -0.71
N ALA A 87 8.32 -8.09 0.11
CA ALA A 87 9.11 -8.64 1.20
C ALA A 87 8.24 -9.40 2.19
N TYR A 88 7.09 -8.83 2.53
CA TYR A 88 6.18 -9.48 3.47
C TYR A 88 5.65 -10.78 2.88
N ARG A 89 5.25 -10.75 1.62
CA ARG A 89 4.74 -11.96 0.97
C ARG A 89 5.80 -13.05 0.91
N GLU A 90 7.02 -12.67 0.57
CA GLU A 90 8.10 -13.65 0.48
C GLU A 90 8.44 -14.23 1.85
N GLU A 91 8.35 -13.39 2.88
CA GLU A 91 8.57 -13.89 4.23
C GLU A 91 7.54 -14.96 4.60
N LEU A 92 6.29 -14.73 4.26
CA LEU A 92 5.25 -15.71 4.52
C LEU A 92 5.47 -16.97 3.70
N GLU A 93 5.86 -16.83 2.44
CA GLU A 93 6.13 -17.99 1.60
C GLU A 93 7.26 -18.83 2.15
N GLU A 94 8.27 -18.17 2.69
CA GLU A 94 9.40 -18.89 3.25
C GLU A 94 8.99 -19.69 4.47
N GLN A 95 8.12 -19.14 5.30
CA GLN A 95 7.63 -19.87 6.46
C GLN A 95 6.80 -21.09 6.07
N LEU A 96 6.11 -21.00 4.95
CA LEU A 96 5.30 -22.12 4.49
C LEU A 96 6.17 -23.28 4.01
N GLY A 97 7.25 -22.95 3.31
CA GLY A 97 8.18 -23.97 2.86
C GLY A 97 7.62 -24.82 1.73
N PRO A 98 8.24 -25.97 1.50
CA PRO A 98 7.84 -26.81 0.37
C PRO A 98 6.59 -27.63 0.63
N MET A 99 5.99 -27.53 1.79
CA MET A 99 4.80 -28.32 2.12
C MET A 99 3.52 -27.61 1.76
N ALA A 100 3.60 -26.61 0.91
CA ALA A 100 2.43 -25.82 0.54
C ALA A 100 1.40 -26.70 -0.16
N SER A 101 0.15 -26.58 0.26
CA SER A 101 -0.93 -27.31 -0.37
C SER A 101 -1.33 -26.62 -1.67
N GLU A 102 -2.16 -27.32 -2.45
CA GLU A 102 -2.68 -26.74 -3.67
C GLU A 102 -3.54 -25.52 -3.38
N THR A 103 -4.30 -25.55 -2.30
CA THR A 103 -5.10 -24.41 -1.91
C THR A 103 -4.22 -23.21 -1.58
N GLN A 104 -3.13 -23.42 -0.87
CA GLN A 104 -2.23 -22.35 -0.54
C GLN A 104 -1.56 -21.79 -1.78
N ALA A 105 -1.25 -22.62 -2.75
CA ALA A 105 -0.68 -22.14 -4.00
C ALA A 105 -1.67 -21.26 -4.76
N ARG A 106 -2.94 -21.63 -4.71
CA ARG A 106 -3.97 -20.82 -5.36
C ARG A 106 -4.14 -19.47 -4.67
N VAL A 107 -4.11 -19.49 -3.35
CA VAL A 107 -4.21 -18.25 -2.60
C VAL A 107 -3.02 -17.35 -2.90
N ALA A 108 -1.83 -17.94 -3.00
CA ALA A 108 -0.64 -17.15 -3.31
C ALA A 108 -0.76 -16.50 -4.68
N LYS A 109 -1.33 -17.22 -5.65
CA LYS A 109 -1.50 -16.67 -6.98
C LYS A 109 -2.47 -15.50 -6.98
N GLU A 110 -3.56 -15.63 -6.26
CA GLU A 110 -4.50 -14.53 -6.13
C GLU A 110 -3.89 -13.35 -5.40
N LEU A 111 -3.03 -13.64 -4.45
CA LEU A 111 -2.33 -12.60 -3.71
C LEU A 111 -1.42 -11.80 -4.63
N GLN A 112 -0.69 -12.49 -5.49
CA GLN A 112 0.18 -11.80 -6.44
C GLN A 112 -0.62 -10.92 -7.39
N ALA A 113 -1.79 -11.39 -7.80
CA ALA A 113 -2.64 -10.58 -8.67
C ALA A 113 -3.13 -9.34 -7.94
N ALA A 114 -3.50 -9.48 -6.67
CA ALA A 114 -3.94 -8.32 -5.90
C ALA A 114 -2.80 -7.33 -5.70
N GLN A 115 -1.60 -7.85 -5.49
CA GLN A 115 -0.43 -7.00 -5.37
C GLN A 115 -0.19 -6.20 -6.65
N ALA A 116 -0.34 -6.86 -7.78
CA ALA A 116 -0.15 -6.19 -9.07
C ALA A 116 -1.21 -5.11 -9.29
N ARG A 117 -2.44 -5.36 -8.85
CA ARG A 117 -3.49 -4.36 -8.99
C ARG A 117 -3.17 -3.11 -8.18
N LEU A 118 -2.67 -3.28 -6.96
CA LEU A 118 -2.30 -2.14 -6.14
C LEU A 118 -1.19 -1.33 -6.82
N GLY A 119 -0.18 -2.02 -7.34
CA GLY A 119 0.88 -1.33 -8.03
C GLY A 119 0.40 -0.57 -9.24
N SER A 120 -0.52 -1.18 -9.99
CA SER A 120 -1.08 -0.52 -11.16
C SER A 120 -1.89 0.71 -10.76
N ASP A 121 -2.63 0.63 -9.65
CA ASP A 121 -3.38 1.78 -9.18
C ASP A 121 -2.47 2.95 -8.83
N MET A 122 -1.36 2.65 -8.16
CA MET A 122 -0.42 3.69 -7.79
C MET A 122 0.22 4.32 -9.03
N GLU A 123 0.54 3.48 -10.01
CA GLU A 123 1.07 3.99 -11.26
C GLU A 123 0.07 4.90 -11.96
N ASP A 124 -1.21 4.53 -11.91
CA ASP A 124 -2.23 5.35 -12.56
C ASP A 124 -2.29 6.75 -11.95
N VAL A 125 -2.16 6.82 -10.63
CA VAL A 125 -2.14 8.13 -9.95
C VAL A 125 -0.95 8.95 -10.45
N ARG A 126 0.22 8.35 -10.46
CA ARG A 126 1.42 9.06 -10.90
C ARG A 126 1.31 9.51 -12.34
N ASN A 127 0.83 8.62 -13.19
CA ASN A 127 0.73 8.92 -14.61
C ASN A 127 -0.29 10.02 -14.86
N ARG A 128 -1.38 10.03 -14.10
CA ARG A 128 -2.37 11.06 -14.28
C ARG A 128 -1.82 12.42 -13.90
N LEU A 129 -1.05 12.49 -12.84
CA LEU A 129 -0.44 13.76 -12.45
C LEU A 129 0.60 14.22 -13.46
N ALA A 130 1.36 13.29 -14.01
CA ALA A 130 2.31 13.66 -15.06
C ALA A 130 1.59 14.19 -16.29
N GLN A 131 0.47 13.58 -16.66
CA GLN A 131 -0.31 14.05 -17.78
C GLN A 131 -0.87 15.44 -17.53
N TYR A 132 -1.36 15.66 -16.31
CA TYR A 132 -1.89 16.97 -15.94
C TYR A 132 -0.81 18.04 -16.07
N ARG A 133 0.39 17.72 -15.63
CA ARG A 133 1.49 18.67 -15.74
C ARG A 133 1.76 19.04 -17.20
N GLY A 134 1.76 18.05 -18.08
CA GLY A 134 1.96 18.32 -19.49
C GLY A 134 0.85 19.16 -20.08
N GLU A 135 -0.39 18.89 -19.68
CA GLU A 135 -1.51 19.67 -20.18
C GLU A 135 -1.46 21.11 -19.69
N LEU A 136 -1.04 21.30 -18.43
CA LEU A 136 -0.87 22.65 -17.91
C LEU A 136 0.16 23.42 -18.71
N GLN A 137 1.27 22.79 -19.02
CA GLN A 137 2.33 23.47 -19.77
C GLN A 137 1.88 23.86 -21.13
N ALA A 138 0.93 23.16 -21.72
CA ALA A 138 0.44 23.49 -23.05
C ALA A 138 -0.60 24.58 -23.06
N MET A 139 -1.12 24.99 -21.92
CA MET A 139 -2.25 25.91 -21.87
C MET A 139 -1.85 27.37 -21.72
N LEU A 140 -0.69 27.73 -21.95
CA LEU A 140 -0.10 29.05 -21.96
C LEU A 140 -1.11 30.20 -21.78
N GLY A 141 -1.35 30.57 -20.51
CA GLY A 141 -2.19 31.72 -20.23
C GLY A 141 -3.68 31.51 -20.28
N GLN A 142 -4.13 30.30 -20.58
CA GLN A 142 -5.55 30.02 -20.59
C GLN A 142 -6.01 29.65 -19.21
N SER A 143 -7.34 29.70 -19.03
CA SER A 143 -7.91 29.30 -17.76
C SER A 143 -7.72 27.80 -17.53
N THR A 144 -7.31 27.43 -16.31
CA THR A 144 -7.06 26.04 -15.98
C THR A 144 -8.13 25.45 -15.08
N GLU A 145 -9.22 26.16 -14.86
CA GLU A 145 -10.23 25.69 -13.91
C GLU A 145 -10.86 24.37 -14.36
N GLU A 146 -11.18 24.28 -15.64
CA GLU A 146 -11.79 23.05 -16.14
C GLU A 146 -10.82 21.90 -16.05
N LEU A 147 -9.56 22.15 -16.35
CA LEU A 147 -8.55 21.11 -16.26
C LEU A 147 -8.37 20.66 -14.83
N ARG A 148 -8.36 21.62 -13.89
CA ARG A 148 -8.26 21.26 -12.48
C ARG A 148 -9.44 20.41 -12.03
N GLY A 149 -10.64 20.75 -12.49
CA GLY A 149 -11.82 19.99 -12.12
C GLY A 149 -11.75 18.55 -12.62
N ARG A 150 -11.26 18.39 -13.85
CA ARG A 150 -11.11 17.04 -14.38
C ARG A 150 -10.07 16.25 -13.61
N LEU A 151 -8.96 16.90 -13.25
CA LEU A 151 -7.96 16.22 -12.45
C LEU A 151 -8.51 15.82 -11.10
N ALA A 152 -9.21 16.74 -10.42
CA ALA A 152 -9.76 16.42 -9.11
C ALA A 152 -10.71 15.24 -9.19
N SER A 153 -11.55 15.21 -10.23
CA SER A 153 -12.47 14.11 -10.40
C SER A 153 -11.73 12.81 -10.67
N HIS A 154 -10.73 12.84 -11.52
CA HIS A 154 -9.96 11.65 -11.82
C HIS A 154 -9.22 11.12 -10.59
N LEU A 155 -8.58 12.03 -9.85
CA LEU A 155 -7.84 11.60 -8.67
C LEU A 155 -8.76 11.00 -7.63
N ARG A 156 -9.97 11.53 -7.50
CA ARG A 156 -10.93 10.97 -6.55
C ARG A 156 -11.26 9.54 -6.92
N LYS A 157 -11.49 9.28 -8.20
CA LYS A 157 -11.80 7.92 -8.63
C LYS A 157 -10.62 6.99 -8.48
N LEU A 158 -9.43 7.46 -8.83
CA LEU A 158 -8.23 6.64 -8.69
C LEU A 158 -7.95 6.34 -7.23
N ARG A 159 -8.17 7.30 -6.36
CA ARG A 159 -7.96 7.09 -4.94
C ARG A 159 -8.93 6.06 -4.38
N LYS A 160 -10.19 6.13 -4.78
CA LYS A 160 -11.16 5.13 -4.32
C LYS A 160 -10.76 3.74 -4.75
N ARG A 161 -10.32 3.59 -5.99
CA ARG A 161 -9.89 2.29 -6.47
C ARG A 161 -8.66 1.81 -5.73
N LEU A 162 -7.74 2.73 -5.49
CA LEU A 162 -6.52 2.41 -4.75
C LEU A 162 -6.86 1.88 -3.36
N LEU A 163 -7.75 2.56 -2.65
CA LEU A 163 -8.09 2.16 -1.29
C LEU A 163 -8.83 0.83 -1.28
N ARG A 164 -9.70 0.61 -2.26
CA ARG A 164 -10.41 -0.66 -2.35
C ARG A 164 -9.44 -1.80 -2.62
N ASP A 165 -8.49 -1.60 -3.53
CA ASP A 165 -7.55 -2.66 -3.85
C ASP A 165 -6.55 -2.87 -2.72
N ALA A 166 -6.22 -1.82 -1.98
CA ALA A 166 -5.37 -1.98 -0.81
C ALA A 166 -6.08 -2.79 0.27
N ASP A 167 -7.36 -2.53 0.48
CA ASP A 167 -8.13 -3.30 1.44
C ASP A 167 -8.23 -4.76 1.02
N ASP A 168 -8.42 -4.99 -0.26
CA ASP A 168 -8.48 -6.35 -0.78
C ASP A 168 -7.14 -7.07 -0.56
N LEU A 169 -6.04 -6.38 -0.83
CA LEU A 169 -4.73 -6.98 -0.62
C LEU A 169 -4.51 -7.28 0.86
N GLN A 170 -4.91 -6.36 1.73
CA GLN A 170 -4.73 -6.57 3.16
C GLN A 170 -5.49 -7.81 3.61
N LYS A 171 -6.71 -7.97 3.14
CA LYS A 171 -7.50 -9.13 3.52
C LYS A 171 -6.90 -10.42 2.98
N ARG A 172 -6.40 -10.41 1.75
CA ARG A 172 -5.79 -11.59 1.18
C ARG A 172 -4.49 -11.96 1.90
N LEU A 173 -3.72 -10.96 2.29
CA LEU A 173 -2.51 -11.23 3.08
C LEU A 173 -2.86 -11.83 4.43
N ALA A 174 -3.93 -11.37 5.04
CA ALA A 174 -4.35 -11.93 6.33
C ALA A 174 -4.77 -13.39 6.18
N VAL A 175 -5.48 -13.71 5.12
CA VAL A 175 -5.87 -15.09 4.86
C VAL A 175 -4.65 -15.97 4.63
N TYR A 176 -3.71 -15.46 3.83
CA TYR A 176 -2.50 -16.22 3.55
C TYR A 176 -1.69 -16.44 4.81
N ARG A 177 -1.58 -15.40 5.63
CA ARG A 177 -0.85 -15.51 6.89
C ARG A 177 -1.49 -16.54 7.81
N ALA A 178 -2.81 -16.55 7.88
CA ALA A 178 -3.49 -17.53 8.72
C ALA A 178 -3.25 -18.94 8.22
N GLY A 179 -3.25 -19.12 6.91
CA GLY A 179 -2.96 -20.42 6.34
C GLY A 179 -1.54 -20.90 6.61
N VAL A 180 -0.59 -19.96 6.55
CA VAL A 180 0.79 -20.29 6.85
C VAL A 180 0.92 -20.72 8.33
N ARG A 181 0.28 -19.98 9.22
CA ARG A 181 0.34 -20.32 10.64
C ARG A 181 -0.29 -21.67 10.90
N GLU A 182 -1.43 -21.94 10.28
CA GLU A 182 -2.09 -23.21 10.46
C GLU A 182 -1.23 -24.36 9.96
N GLY A 183 -0.58 -24.17 8.82
CA GLY A 183 0.31 -25.18 8.29
C GLY A 183 1.48 -25.46 9.19
N ALA A 184 2.05 -24.41 9.79
CA ALA A 184 3.16 -24.59 10.71
C ALA A 184 2.72 -25.36 11.96
N GLU A 185 1.54 -25.04 12.46
CA GLU A 185 1.03 -25.74 13.62
C GLU A 185 0.77 -27.22 13.32
N ARG A 186 0.26 -27.50 12.13
CA ARG A 186 0.06 -28.90 11.74
C ARG A 186 1.38 -29.64 11.65
N SER A 187 2.41 -28.99 11.16
CA SER A 187 3.73 -29.62 11.07
C SER A 187 4.25 -29.99 12.44
N VAL A 188 4.11 -29.09 13.40
CA VAL A 188 4.55 -29.37 14.77
C VAL A 188 3.73 -30.52 15.35
N SER A 189 2.43 -30.50 15.12
CA SER A 189 1.57 -31.57 15.65
C SER A 189 1.96 -32.90 15.04
N THR A 190 2.21 -32.94 13.75
CA THR A 190 2.62 -34.19 13.11
C THR A 190 3.94 -34.69 13.67
N PHE A 191 4.88 -33.77 13.87
CA PHE A 191 6.15 -34.16 14.48
C PHE A 191 5.92 -34.79 15.84
N ARG A 192 5.09 -34.13 16.66
CA ARG A 192 4.81 -34.67 17.99
C ARG A 192 4.20 -36.07 17.95
N GLU A 193 3.23 -36.23 17.06
CA GLU A 193 2.50 -37.48 17.00
C GLU A 193 3.34 -38.60 16.44
N ARG A 194 4.17 -38.31 15.44
CA ARG A 194 4.87 -39.38 14.75
C ARG A 194 6.28 -39.60 15.23
N LEU A 195 6.99 -38.53 15.56
CA LEU A 195 8.41 -38.65 15.86
C LEU A 195 8.71 -38.65 17.33
N TRP A 196 7.89 -38.01 18.15
CA TRP A 196 8.18 -37.95 19.56
C TRP A 196 8.19 -39.33 20.23
N PRO A 197 7.27 -40.22 19.90
CA PRO A 197 7.36 -41.55 20.49
C PRO A 197 8.69 -42.27 20.22
N LEU A 198 9.24 -42.04 19.04
CA LEU A 198 10.54 -42.61 18.71
C LEU A 198 11.64 -42.00 19.55
N VAL A 199 11.56 -40.72 19.81
CA VAL A 199 12.52 -40.05 20.66
C VAL A 199 12.43 -40.61 22.07
N GLU A 200 11.23 -40.84 22.57
CA GLU A 200 11.04 -41.41 23.90
C GLU A 200 11.63 -42.79 23.99
N GLN A 201 11.54 -43.56 22.96
CA GLN A 201 12.16 -44.89 22.99
C GLN A 201 13.67 -44.79 23.12
N UNK A 202 13.99 -43.81 22.40
CA UNK A 202 15.22 -43.64 22.45
C UNK A 202 15.74 -43.29 23.64
N LEU A 203 15.19 -42.75 24.39
CA LEU A 203 15.61 -42.29 25.70
C LEU A 203 15.44 -43.34 26.78
N ALA A 204 14.60 -44.30 26.53
CA ALA A 204 14.42 -45.38 27.48
C ALA A 204 15.57 -46.38 27.38
#